data_9d8b16e2a0b7b584606d8b88cfb97f7c
#
_entry.id   9d8b16e2a0b7b584606d8b88cfb97f7c
#
_cell.length_a   1.000
_cell.length_b   1.000
_cell.length_c   1.000
_cell.angle_alpha   90.00
_cell.angle_beta   90.00
_cell.angle_gamma   90.00
#
_symmetry.space_group_name_H-M   'P 1'
#
loop_
_entity.id
_entity.type
_entity.pdbx_description
1 polymer ?
#
loop_
_entity_poly.entity_id
_entity_poly.type
_entity_poly.pdbx_seq_one_letter_code
_entity_poly.pdbx_strand_id
1 'polypeptide(L)'
;MKYYTSLDLNEHISKSELQKDTYYYELTLNKKHELKTLNKIFNDEKTLASDLEFETVSNYVQTLSQADWTYLEQLETIIKNGVKTENRTDTDTISIFGTQNRYDLSNSFPLLTTKKTVLRNIITELIWFIQGDTNLKYLKDVNNPIWNQWRRPYNTNRGLTKVKTRKENEYVECIYEKGELIEVINKNAERLFEDELDVKLYKIWANLMTRAYLGSADFSISKEWQDYNTFIKEVKTLPHWYYKTEDWNNFVLSNSYYATSVFSKDTSVWLSKDEEELYIENNMIIKVTHYNGEVELYFNREKLNKRLGLDLNELLLKEYEDLTPRERNIYEKFELSKIKDYEATDGFVYRYNLIKDDDMGPIYGYNWRQFDYVDQLSNIIEEIKVNPNSRRLIISAWNPKEIDNMALPPCHTMFQFKVTNGKLDCQLYQRSADYPIGVPFNIASYALLVYIIAKECNLTPGEFIHTTGDTHIYVNQLDAVKEQLTRLPYPAPTVEIKDWNGVFNFTSDQVVLNNYKSHKFLRMPVAK
;
A
#
# COMPACT_ATOMS: atom_id res chain seq x y z
N MET A 1 -17.31 13.91 -31.33
CA MET A 1 -17.82 12.57 -30.96
C MET A 1 -19.33 12.66 -30.88
N LYS A 2 -20.06 11.56 -31.08
CA LYS A 2 -21.53 11.54 -30.97
C LYS A 2 -21.92 10.86 -29.66
N TYR A 3 -22.87 11.47 -28.98
CA TYR A 3 -23.43 11.00 -27.73
C TYR A 3 -24.94 10.85 -27.84
N TYR A 4 -25.54 10.03 -26.98
CA TYR A 4 -26.98 9.74 -27.01
C TYR A 4 -27.57 9.90 -25.60
N THR A 5 -28.79 10.45 -25.55
CA THR A 5 -29.54 10.61 -24.27
C THR A 5 -31.04 10.47 -24.54
N SER A 6 -31.80 10.10 -23.50
CA SER A 6 -33.26 10.15 -23.51
C SER A 6 -33.77 11.57 -23.76
N LEU A 7 -35.01 11.75 -24.23
CA LEU A 7 -35.55 13.09 -24.48
C LEU A 7 -35.74 13.92 -23.22
N ASP A 8 -35.87 13.29 -22.06
CA ASP A 8 -35.96 13.95 -20.75
C ASP A 8 -34.59 14.22 -20.11
N LEU A 9 -33.50 13.88 -20.81
CA LEU A 9 -32.11 14.02 -20.37
C LEU A 9 -31.73 13.22 -19.13
N ASN A 10 -32.61 12.32 -18.70
CA ASN A 10 -32.39 11.53 -17.51
C ASN A 10 -31.50 10.31 -17.73
N GLU A 11 -31.47 9.75 -18.93
CA GLU A 11 -30.68 8.56 -19.23
C GLU A 11 -29.71 8.83 -20.38
N HIS A 12 -28.40 8.68 -20.11
CA HIS A 12 -27.36 8.67 -21.12
C HIS A 12 -27.10 7.24 -21.57
N ILE A 13 -27.05 7.04 -22.87
CA ILE A 13 -27.12 5.71 -23.49
C ILE A 13 -25.94 5.56 -24.46
N SER A 14 -25.33 4.39 -24.49
CA SER A 14 -24.36 4.07 -25.54
C SER A 14 -25.08 3.75 -26.83
N LYS A 15 -24.40 3.92 -27.98
CA LYS A 15 -24.99 3.60 -29.29
C LYS A 15 -25.49 2.16 -29.38
N SER A 16 -24.84 1.23 -28.73
CA SER A 16 -25.20 -0.19 -28.68
C SER A 16 -26.44 -0.52 -27.85
N GLU A 17 -26.86 0.41 -26.97
CA GLU A 17 -28.01 0.25 -26.08
C GLU A 17 -29.28 0.93 -26.63
N LEU A 18 -29.23 1.58 -27.82
CA LEU A 18 -30.42 2.21 -28.42
C LEU A 18 -31.49 1.15 -28.70
N GLN A 19 -32.70 1.38 -28.19
CA GLN A 19 -33.83 0.50 -28.34
C GLN A 19 -34.66 0.92 -29.56
N LYS A 20 -35.30 -0.06 -30.24
CA LYS A 20 -36.28 0.21 -31.29
C LYS A 20 -37.52 0.88 -30.67
N ASP A 21 -38.20 1.63 -31.51
CA ASP A 21 -39.45 2.31 -31.16
C ASP A 21 -39.35 3.30 -30.00
N THR A 22 -38.15 3.84 -29.79
CA THR A 22 -37.86 4.83 -28.73
C THR A 22 -37.17 6.05 -29.35
N TYR A 23 -37.55 7.25 -28.87
CA TYR A 23 -36.90 8.50 -29.27
C TYR A 23 -35.71 8.81 -28.38
N TYR A 24 -34.64 9.28 -29.03
CA TYR A 24 -33.42 9.72 -28.37
C TYR A 24 -32.93 11.04 -28.96
N TYR A 25 -32.12 11.78 -28.19
CA TYR A 25 -31.26 12.82 -28.73
C TYR A 25 -29.89 12.25 -29.14
N GLU A 26 -29.43 12.60 -30.35
CA GLU A 26 -28.04 12.44 -30.78
C GLU A 26 -27.36 13.83 -30.67
N LEU A 27 -26.36 13.96 -29.79
CA LEU A 27 -25.61 15.17 -29.61
C LEU A 27 -24.26 15.09 -30.30
N THR A 28 -23.85 16.17 -30.95
CA THR A 28 -22.46 16.35 -31.35
C THR A 28 -21.89 17.53 -30.60
N LEU A 29 -20.79 17.36 -29.90
CA LEU A 29 -20.10 18.42 -29.16
C LEU A 29 -18.88 18.91 -29.93
N ASN A 30 -18.52 20.19 -29.74
CA ASN A 30 -17.26 20.75 -30.22
C ASN A 30 -16.08 20.37 -29.31
N LYS A 31 -14.88 20.89 -29.58
CA LYS A 31 -13.67 20.61 -28.78
C LYS A 31 -13.69 21.24 -27.36
N LYS A 32 -14.63 22.15 -27.11
CA LYS A 32 -14.85 22.77 -25.79
C LYS A 32 -16.01 22.11 -25.06
N HIS A 33 -16.50 20.96 -25.54
CA HIS A 33 -17.66 20.21 -25.02
C HIS A 33 -18.98 21.01 -25.06
N GLU A 34 -19.09 22.03 -25.93
CA GLU A 34 -20.31 22.77 -26.17
C GLU A 34 -21.13 22.06 -27.24
N LEU A 35 -22.46 22.15 -27.12
CA LEU A 35 -23.38 21.55 -28.09
C LEU A 35 -23.22 22.19 -29.47
N LYS A 36 -22.89 21.38 -30.48
CA LYS A 36 -22.75 21.81 -31.89
C LYS A 36 -23.97 21.45 -32.73
N THR A 37 -24.44 20.22 -32.61
CA THR A 37 -25.64 19.75 -33.32
C THR A 37 -26.46 18.85 -32.42
N LEU A 38 -27.80 18.94 -32.55
CA LEU A 38 -28.76 18.13 -31.86
C LEU A 38 -29.76 17.54 -32.86
N ASN A 39 -29.87 16.22 -32.90
CA ASN A 39 -30.85 15.51 -33.72
C ASN A 39 -31.74 14.66 -32.80
N LYS A 40 -33.00 14.50 -33.17
CA LYS A 40 -33.86 13.45 -32.66
C LYS A 40 -33.68 12.20 -33.53
N ILE A 41 -33.58 11.05 -32.88
CA ILE A 41 -33.49 9.76 -33.56
C ILE A 41 -34.67 8.89 -33.15
N PHE A 42 -35.30 8.27 -34.15
CA PHE A 42 -36.31 7.23 -33.97
C PHE A 42 -36.11 6.14 -35.04
N ASN A 43 -35.84 4.91 -34.63
CA ASN A 43 -35.57 3.79 -35.54
C ASN A 43 -34.56 4.13 -36.66
N ASP A 44 -33.41 4.73 -36.27
CA ASP A 44 -32.34 5.20 -37.21
C ASP A 44 -32.70 6.41 -38.08
N GLU A 45 -33.96 6.87 -38.10
CA GLU A 45 -34.34 8.11 -38.77
C GLU A 45 -33.94 9.32 -37.91
N LYS A 46 -33.37 10.33 -38.57
CA LYS A 46 -32.89 11.57 -37.90
C LYS A 46 -33.64 12.79 -38.34
N THR A 47 -34.12 13.53 -37.40
CA THR A 47 -34.70 14.86 -37.59
C THR A 47 -33.95 15.90 -36.77
N LEU A 48 -33.79 17.10 -37.30
CA LEU A 48 -33.17 18.19 -36.54
C LEU A 48 -34.08 18.59 -35.37
N ALA A 49 -33.52 18.80 -34.20
CA ALA A 49 -34.25 19.31 -33.05
C ALA A 49 -34.66 20.78 -33.25
N SER A 50 -35.72 21.22 -32.58
CA SER A 50 -36.14 22.61 -32.58
C SER A 50 -35.14 23.52 -31.83
N ASP A 51 -35.22 24.82 -32.08
CA ASP A 51 -34.33 25.80 -31.41
C ASP A 51 -34.50 25.76 -29.87
N LEU A 52 -35.72 25.58 -29.36
CA LEU A 52 -36.00 25.47 -27.94
C LEU A 52 -35.38 24.21 -27.33
N GLU A 53 -35.44 23.09 -28.03
CA GLU A 53 -34.80 21.85 -27.61
C GLU A 53 -33.28 21.99 -27.61
N PHE A 54 -32.74 22.65 -28.65
CA PHE A 54 -31.31 22.91 -28.74
C PHE A 54 -30.84 23.77 -27.55
N GLU A 55 -31.54 24.85 -27.22
CA GLU A 55 -31.22 25.70 -26.08
C GLU A 55 -31.30 24.93 -24.74
N THR A 56 -32.38 24.16 -24.55
CA THR A 56 -32.56 23.33 -23.34
C THR A 56 -31.42 22.33 -23.17
N VAL A 57 -31.07 21.58 -24.23
CA VAL A 57 -29.99 20.59 -24.18
C VAL A 57 -28.62 21.27 -24.08
N SER A 58 -28.43 22.45 -24.69
CA SER A 58 -27.19 23.21 -24.56
C SER A 58 -26.96 23.64 -23.12
N ASN A 59 -27.96 24.15 -22.43
CA ASN A 59 -27.89 24.50 -21.02
C ASN A 59 -27.59 23.27 -20.15
N TYR A 60 -28.22 22.15 -20.43
CA TYR A 60 -27.93 20.88 -19.73
C TYR A 60 -26.48 20.43 -19.95
N VAL A 61 -25.95 20.48 -21.16
CA VAL A 61 -24.57 20.10 -21.48
C VAL A 61 -23.55 20.90 -20.66
N GLN A 62 -23.85 22.16 -20.34
CA GLN A 62 -22.98 22.99 -19.48
C GLN A 62 -22.95 22.52 -18.02
N THR A 63 -23.90 21.72 -17.56
CA THR A 63 -23.93 21.16 -16.21
C THR A 63 -23.15 19.84 -16.08
N LEU A 64 -22.70 19.25 -17.19
CA LEU A 64 -22.04 17.96 -17.20
C LEU A 64 -20.67 18.02 -16.49
N SER A 65 -20.27 16.89 -15.92
CA SER A 65 -19.06 16.76 -15.12
C SER A 65 -17.80 17.18 -15.88
N GLN A 66 -17.17 18.27 -15.46
CA GLN A 66 -15.89 18.70 -16.01
C GLN A 66 -14.77 17.73 -15.68
N ALA A 67 -14.85 17.06 -14.52
CA ALA A 67 -13.89 16.04 -14.12
C ALA A 67 -13.91 14.84 -15.08
N ASP A 68 -15.09 14.41 -15.53
CA ASP A 68 -15.19 13.38 -16.56
C ASP A 68 -14.58 13.82 -17.88
N TRP A 69 -14.82 15.06 -18.33
CA TRP A 69 -14.22 15.56 -19.56
C TRP A 69 -12.69 15.58 -19.50
N THR A 70 -12.13 16.09 -18.42
CA THR A 70 -10.67 16.08 -18.18
C THR A 70 -10.11 14.67 -18.24
N TYR A 71 -10.80 13.72 -17.60
CA TYR A 71 -10.41 12.32 -17.58
C TYR A 71 -10.51 11.65 -18.97
N LEU A 72 -11.60 11.89 -19.71
CA LEU A 72 -11.83 11.32 -21.06
C LEU A 72 -10.83 11.88 -22.09
N GLU A 73 -10.52 13.18 -22.02
CA GLU A 73 -9.50 13.81 -22.87
C GLU A 73 -8.13 13.18 -22.66
N GLN A 74 -7.78 12.85 -21.42
CA GLN A 74 -6.54 12.18 -21.12
C GLN A 74 -6.52 10.75 -21.64
N LEU A 75 -7.61 9.98 -21.50
CA LEU A 75 -7.74 8.65 -22.12
C LEU A 75 -7.54 8.71 -23.65
N GLU A 76 -8.19 9.68 -24.30
CA GLU A 76 -8.04 9.89 -25.74
C GLU A 76 -6.61 10.24 -26.12
N THR A 77 -5.95 11.07 -25.31
CA THR A 77 -4.55 11.48 -25.50
C THR A 77 -3.61 10.28 -25.41
N ILE A 78 -3.81 9.37 -24.43
CA ILE A 78 -3.01 8.15 -24.30
C ILE A 78 -3.19 7.26 -25.53
N ILE A 79 -4.43 7.06 -25.98
CA ILE A 79 -4.70 6.21 -27.17
C ILE A 79 -4.05 6.78 -28.44
N LYS A 80 -4.10 8.11 -28.61
CA LYS A 80 -3.61 8.77 -29.84
C LYS A 80 -2.10 8.93 -29.89
N ASN A 81 -1.49 9.26 -28.76
CA ASN A 81 -0.10 9.69 -28.68
C ASN A 81 0.80 8.70 -27.93
N GLY A 82 0.21 7.71 -27.27
CA GLY A 82 0.96 6.74 -26.47
C GLY A 82 1.74 5.76 -27.34
N VAL A 83 2.85 5.31 -26.77
CA VAL A 83 3.71 4.29 -27.38
C VAL A 83 3.41 2.94 -26.71
N LYS A 84 3.33 1.89 -27.53
CA LYS A 84 3.18 0.54 -27.02
C LYS A 84 4.50 0.08 -26.39
N THR A 85 4.43 -0.37 -25.15
CA THR A 85 5.60 -0.84 -24.39
C THR A 85 5.30 -2.16 -23.70
N GLU A 86 6.30 -3.03 -23.70
CA GLU A 86 6.34 -4.22 -22.85
C GLU A 86 6.60 -3.80 -21.40
N ASN A 87 6.13 -4.58 -20.46
CA ASN A 87 6.37 -4.35 -19.04
C ASN A 87 6.47 -5.68 -18.26
N ARG A 88 6.59 -5.62 -16.96
CA ARG A 88 6.74 -6.81 -16.10
C ARG A 88 5.49 -7.70 -15.99
N THR A 89 4.34 -7.23 -16.48
CA THR A 89 3.10 -8.02 -16.52
C THR A 89 2.99 -8.73 -17.85
N ASP A 90 2.14 -9.75 -17.96
CA ASP A 90 1.92 -10.48 -19.20
C ASP A 90 1.10 -9.70 -20.26
N THR A 91 0.86 -8.42 -20.03
CA THR A 91 0.02 -7.57 -20.88
C THR A 91 0.73 -6.26 -21.19
N ASP A 92 0.94 -5.98 -22.48
CA ASP A 92 1.53 -4.72 -22.95
C ASP A 92 0.68 -3.51 -22.55
N THR A 93 1.32 -2.35 -22.51
CA THR A 93 0.67 -1.07 -22.27
C THR A 93 0.82 -0.12 -23.46
N ILE A 94 -0.13 0.81 -23.58
CA ILE A 94 0.03 2.03 -24.37
C ILE A 94 0.25 3.14 -23.34
N SER A 95 1.38 3.81 -23.39
CA SER A 95 1.77 4.79 -22.35
C SER A 95 2.30 6.09 -22.93
N ILE A 96 2.12 7.15 -22.13
CA ILE A 96 2.77 8.45 -22.28
C ILE A 96 3.46 8.79 -20.98
N PHE A 97 4.53 9.57 -21.03
CA PHE A 97 5.28 9.95 -19.84
C PHE A 97 5.12 11.43 -19.51
N GLY A 98 4.67 11.71 -18.29
CA GLY A 98 4.50 13.06 -17.77
C GLY A 98 3.21 13.74 -18.23
N THR A 99 2.16 13.66 -17.39
CA THR A 99 0.90 14.39 -17.61
C THR A 99 0.45 15.11 -16.36
N GLN A 100 -0.39 16.12 -16.52
CA GLN A 100 -0.98 16.82 -15.39
C GLN A 100 -2.42 17.21 -15.72
N ASN A 101 -3.34 16.86 -14.82
CA ASN A 101 -4.75 17.19 -14.87
C ASN A 101 -5.17 17.98 -13.62
N ARG A 102 -6.18 18.84 -13.75
CA ARG A 102 -6.69 19.66 -12.66
C ARG A 102 -8.18 19.42 -12.46
N TYR A 103 -8.59 19.36 -11.21
CA TYR A 103 -9.96 19.11 -10.79
C TYR A 103 -10.37 20.18 -9.77
N ASP A 104 -11.32 21.05 -10.14
CA ASP A 104 -11.88 22.03 -9.22
C ASP A 104 -12.81 21.35 -8.22
N LEU A 105 -12.49 21.48 -6.94
CA LEU A 105 -13.23 20.90 -5.83
C LEU A 105 -14.20 21.88 -5.15
N SER A 106 -14.24 23.13 -5.61
CA SER A 106 -15.02 24.20 -4.94
C SER A 106 -16.51 23.94 -5.00
N ASN A 107 -17.02 23.35 -6.10
CA ASN A 107 -18.45 23.21 -6.35
C ASN A 107 -18.89 21.79 -6.72
N SER A 108 -17.95 20.88 -6.92
CA SER A 108 -18.24 19.51 -7.35
C SER A 108 -17.21 18.53 -6.81
N PHE A 109 -17.60 17.26 -6.73
CA PHE A 109 -16.72 16.19 -6.32
C PHE A 109 -16.35 15.33 -7.56
N PRO A 110 -15.06 15.07 -7.85
CA PRO A 110 -14.63 14.41 -9.09
C PRO A 110 -14.78 12.88 -9.01
N LEU A 111 -15.98 12.41 -8.74
CA LEU A 111 -16.36 11.00 -8.85
C LEU A 111 -16.90 10.76 -10.24
N LEU A 112 -16.22 9.96 -11.05
CA LEU A 112 -16.57 9.78 -12.46
C LEU A 112 -18.00 9.28 -12.62
N THR A 113 -18.67 9.81 -13.64
CA THR A 113 -20.06 9.48 -14.02
C THR A 113 -20.14 8.62 -15.28
N THR A 114 -19.09 8.59 -16.12
CA THR A 114 -19.01 7.79 -17.34
C THR A 114 -18.84 6.30 -17.09
N LYS A 115 -18.51 5.92 -15.86
CA LYS A 115 -18.61 4.56 -15.33
C LYS A 115 -18.88 4.59 -13.84
N LYS A 116 -19.55 3.56 -13.34
CA LYS A 116 -19.83 3.45 -11.90
C LYS A 116 -18.54 3.27 -11.12
N THR A 117 -18.30 4.18 -10.16
CA THR A 117 -17.20 4.11 -9.18
C THR A 117 -17.76 3.98 -7.78
N VAL A 118 -17.23 3.05 -6.98
CA VAL A 118 -17.77 2.74 -5.64
C VAL A 118 -17.10 3.62 -4.60
N LEU A 119 -17.74 4.74 -4.25
CA LEU A 119 -17.19 5.71 -3.29
C LEU A 119 -16.89 5.10 -1.92
N ARG A 120 -17.70 4.16 -1.44
CA ARG A 120 -17.48 3.48 -0.16
C ARG A 120 -16.08 2.84 -0.08
N ASN A 121 -15.64 2.20 -1.15
CA ASN A 121 -14.31 1.57 -1.18
C ASN A 121 -13.20 2.61 -1.12
N ILE A 122 -13.39 3.76 -1.75
CA ILE A 122 -12.44 4.88 -1.72
C ILE A 122 -12.34 5.46 -0.31
N ILE A 123 -13.49 5.67 0.36
CA ILE A 123 -13.52 6.20 1.72
C ILE A 123 -12.81 5.27 2.69
N THR A 124 -13.13 3.97 2.66
CA THR A 124 -12.55 3.00 3.59
C THR A 124 -11.06 2.78 3.34
N GLU A 125 -10.60 2.80 2.10
CA GLU A 125 -9.17 2.78 1.79
C GLU A 125 -8.46 4.04 2.32
N LEU A 126 -9.05 5.23 2.12
CA LEU A 126 -8.46 6.48 2.60
C LEU A 126 -8.40 6.52 4.14
N ILE A 127 -9.42 6.03 4.84
CA ILE A 127 -9.40 5.88 6.30
C ILE A 127 -8.24 4.96 6.71
N TRP A 128 -8.07 3.83 6.03
CA TRP A 128 -6.98 2.90 6.29
C TRP A 128 -5.61 3.57 6.13
N PHE A 129 -5.42 4.42 5.10
CA PHE A 129 -4.20 5.22 4.94
C PHE A 129 -4.03 6.26 6.05
N ILE A 130 -5.08 7.01 6.40
CA ILE A 130 -5.04 8.04 7.45
C ILE A 130 -4.70 7.44 8.81
N GLN A 131 -5.15 6.22 9.09
CA GLN A 131 -4.81 5.49 10.32
C GLN A 131 -3.37 4.95 10.33
N GLY A 132 -2.67 4.95 9.19
CA GLY A 132 -1.35 4.35 9.07
C GLY A 132 -1.33 2.84 9.21
N ASP A 133 -2.51 2.20 9.07
CA ASP A 133 -2.65 0.75 9.18
C ASP A 133 -2.11 0.08 7.91
N THR A 134 -1.48 -1.07 8.09
CA THR A 134 -0.90 -1.89 7.02
C THR A 134 -1.61 -3.22 6.84
N ASN A 135 -2.45 -3.60 7.81
CA ASN A 135 -3.14 -4.88 7.81
C ASN A 135 -4.49 -4.80 7.09
N LEU A 136 -4.75 -5.76 6.20
CA LEU A 136 -5.98 -5.82 5.42
C LEU A 136 -7.22 -6.19 6.24
N LYS A 137 -7.08 -6.49 7.53
CA LYS A 137 -8.21 -6.90 8.38
C LYS A 137 -9.33 -5.86 8.35
N TYR A 138 -9.00 -4.58 8.55
CA TYR A 138 -10.00 -3.50 8.49
C TYR A 138 -10.73 -3.49 7.14
N LEU A 139 -10.00 -3.55 6.01
CA LEU A 139 -10.61 -3.55 4.68
C LEU A 139 -11.51 -4.76 4.43
N LYS A 140 -11.14 -5.92 4.98
CA LYS A 140 -11.97 -7.13 4.92
C LYS A 140 -13.25 -6.99 5.76
N ASP A 141 -13.13 -6.48 6.97
CA ASP A 141 -14.27 -6.27 7.88
C ASP A 141 -15.32 -5.33 7.28
N VAL A 142 -14.87 -4.35 6.47
CA VAL A 142 -15.76 -3.44 5.73
C VAL A 142 -16.08 -3.88 4.30
N ASN A 143 -15.74 -5.12 3.91
CA ASN A 143 -15.94 -5.68 2.57
C ASN A 143 -15.33 -4.85 1.43
N ASN A 144 -14.12 -4.33 1.62
CA ASN A 144 -13.36 -3.63 0.58
C ASN A 144 -12.28 -4.56 -0.02
N PRO A 145 -12.44 -5.05 -1.26
CA PRO A 145 -11.54 -6.02 -1.86
C PRO A 145 -10.35 -5.39 -2.62
N ILE A 146 -10.18 -4.07 -2.63
CA ILE A 146 -9.24 -3.36 -3.51
C ILE A 146 -7.82 -3.95 -3.42
N TRP A 147 -7.36 -4.27 -2.21
CA TRP A 147 -6.01 -4.77 -1.95
C TRP A 147 -5.84 -6.28 -1.99
N ASN A 148 -6.91 -7.07 -2.14
CA ASN A 148 -6.86 -8.54 -2.05
C ASN A 148 -5.91 -9.18 -3.06
N GLN A 149 -5.74 -8.57 -4.24
CA GLN A 149 -4.89 -9.11 -5.30
C GLN A 149 -3.39 -8.92 -5.05
N TRP A 150 -2.98 -7.96 -4.22
CA TRP A 150 -1.60 -7.74 -3.79
C TRP A 150 -1.30 -8.36 -2.44
N ARG A 151 -2.29 -9.03 -1.87
CA ARG A 151 -2.08 -9.85 -0.69
C ARG A 151 -0.89 -10.75 -0.94
N ARG A 152 0.11 -10.65 -0.10
CA ARG A 152 1.22 -11.60 -0.13
C ARG A 152 0.61 -12.99 -0.01
N PRO A 153 1.08 -13.98 -0.76
CA PRO A 153 0.51 -15.33 -0.71
C PRO A 153 0.93 -16.05 0.56
N TYR A 154 0.74 -15.39 1.67
CA TYR A 154 0.74 -16.05 2.96
C TYR A 154 -0.57 -16.76 3.07
N ASN A 155 -0.65 -17.89 2.45
CA ASN A 155 -1.87 -18.39 2.49
C ASN A 155 -1.95 -19.65 3.03
N THR A 156 -2.81 -19.56 3.73
CA THR A 156 -3.83 -20.52 3.87
C THR A 156 -3.34 -21.71 4.63
N ASN A 157 -4.04 -22.12 5.50
CA ASN A 157 -4.21 -23.42 6.14
C ASN A 157 -3.28 -24.59 5.73
N ARG A 158 -2.42 -24.37 4.71
CA ARG A 158 -1.32 -25.22 4.26
C ARG A 158 -0.28 -24.35 3.56
N GLY A 159 0.77 -23.95 4.26
CA GLY A 159 1.89 -23.24 3.65
C GLY A 159 2.66 -24.16 2.71
N LEU A 160 2.57 -23.93 1.41
CA LEU A 160 3.45 -24.55 0.42
C LEU A 160 4.64 -23.63 0.24
N THR A 161 5.80 -24.03 0.72
CA THR A 161 7.06 -23.31 0.47
C THR A 161 7.82 -24.03 -0.62
N LYS A 162 7.99 -23.38 -1.77
CA LYS A 162 8.87 -23.87 -2.84
C LYS A 162 10.27 -23.32 -2.62
N VAL A 163 11.20 -24.20 -2.46
CA VAL A 163 12.57 -23.86 -2.16
C VAL A 163 13.47 -24.33 -3.28
N LYS A 164 14.30 -23.41 -3.81
CA LYS A 164 15.32 -23.76 -4.79
C LYS A 164 16.48 -24.45 -4.09
N THR A 165 16.76 -25.67 -4.49
CA THR A 165 17.81 -26.48 -3.91
C THR A 165 19.19 -26.20 -4.54
N ARG A 166 20.24 -26.82 -3.97
CA ARG A 166 21.64 -26.70 -4.41
C ARG A 166 21.88 -27.10 -5.87
N LYS A 167 21.01 -27.93 -6.45
CA LYS A 167 21.02 -28.26 -7.88
C LYS A 167 20.15 -27.25 -8.62
N GLU A 168 20.73 -26.46 -9.52
CA GLU A 168 19.99 -25.56 -10.38
C GLU A 168 18.81 -26.28 -11.01
N ASN A 169 17.58 -25.72 -10.82
CA ASN A 169 16.31 -26.21 -11.34
C ASN A 169 15.57 -27.31 -10.56
N GLU A 170 16.03 -27.76 -9.39
CA GLU A 170 15.22 -28.62 -8.52
C GLU A 170 14.56 -27.82 -7.39
N TYR A 171 13.25 -27.99 -7.20
CA TYR A 171 12.47 -27.38 -6.14
C TYR A 171 12.00 -28.45 -5.17
N VAL A 172 12.14 -28.18 -3.88
CA VAL A 172 11.54 -28.99 -2.82
C VAL A 172 10.31 -28.23 -2.32
N GLU A 173 9.16 -28.89 -2.35
CA GLU A 173 7.93 -28.39 -1.77
C GLU A 173 7.75 -28.96 -0.36
N CYS A 174 7.69 -28.07 0.63
CA CYS A 174 7.44 -28.47 2.01
C CYS A 174 6.03 -28.09 2.41
N ILE A 175 5.27 -29.03 2.94
CA ILE A 175 3.93 -28.77 3.48
C ILE A 175 4.04 -28.65 5.00
N TYR A 176 3.47 -27.57 5.52
CA TYR A 176 3.45 -27.30 6.96
C TYR A 176 2.01 -27.14 7.44
N GLU A 177 1.74 -27.62 8.63
CA GLU A 177 0.49 -27.40 9.34
C GLU A 177 0.80 -26.88 10.74
N LYS A 178 0.19 -25.74 11.12
CA LYS A 178 0.42 -25.08 12.42
C LYS A 178 1.89 -24.77 12.74
N GLY A 179 2.71 -24.52 11.71
CA GLY A 179 4.13 -24.22 11.88
C GLY A 179 5.04 -25.46 11.99
N GLU A 180 4.48 -26.66 11.96
CA GLU A 180 5.25 -27.90 11.91
C GLU A 180 5.35 -28.42 10.48
N LEU A 181 6.54 -28.88 10.09
CA LEU A 181 6.76 -29.54 8.80
C LEU A 181 6.03 -30.89 8.80
N ILE A 182 4.98 -31.00 7.98
CA ILE A 182 4.20 -32.24 7.88
C ILE A 182 4.73 -33.14 6.79
N GLU A 183 5.03 -32.58 5.62
CA GLU A 183 5.43 -33.37 4.46
C GLU A 183 6.42 -32.59 3.59
N VAL A 184 7.42 -33.26 3.10
CA VAL A 184 8.29 -32.83 2.02
C VAL A 184 7.80 -33.51 0.75
N ILE A 185 7.19 -32.77 -0.16
CA ILE A 185 6.56 -33.32 -1.38
C ILE A 185 7.60 -33.98 -2.28
N ASN A 186 8.83 -33.45 -2.29
CA ASN A 186 9.93 -34.14 -2.94
C ASN A 186 10.55 -35.16 -1.97
N LYS A 187 10.06 -36.40 -2.02
CA LYS A 187 10.56 -37.52 -1.21
C LYS A 187 12.05 -37.84 -1.40
N ASN A 188 12.72 -37.14 -2.30
CA ASN A 188 14.16 -37.23 -2.56
C ASN A 188 14.97 -36.15 -1.82
N ALA A 189 14.38 -35.38 -0.89
CA ALA A 189 15.17 -34.39 -0.13
C ALA A 189 16.38 -35.02 0.57
N GLU A 190 16.25 -36.23 1.06
CA GLU A 190 17.36 -37.02 1.60
C GLU A 190 18.37 -37.47 0.53
N ARG A 191 18.00 -37.48 -0.75
CA ARG A 191 18.90 -37.74 -1.88
C ARG A 191 19.53 -36.47 -2.48
N LEU A 192 19.06 -35.27 -2.07
CA LEU A 192 19.62 -34.00 -2.53
C LEU A 192 20.93 -33.66 -1.83
N PHE A 193 21.16 -34.22 -0.67
CA PHE A 193 22.35 -34.01 0.13
C PHE A 193 23.00 -35.35 0.43
N GLU A 194 24.28 -35.46 0.10
CA GLU A 194 25.10 -36.65 0.41
C GLU A 194 25.47 -36.68 1.90
N ASP A 195 25.41 -35.55 2.58
CA ASP A 195 25.78 -35.38 3.98
C ASP A 195 24.55 -35.25 4.86
N GLU A 196 24.43 -36.10 5.88
CA GLU A 196 23.36 -36.08 6.88
C GLU A 196 23.28 -34.70 7.60
N LEU A 197 24.40 -34.05 7.81
CA LEU A 197 24.46 -32.71 8.41
C LEU A 197 23.77 -31.67 7.54
N ASP A 198 24.01 -31.72 6.22
CA ASP A 198 23.35 -30.81 5.29
C ASP A 198 21.84 -31.04 5.23
N VAL A 199 21.37 -32.28 5.37
CA VAL A 199 19.94 -32.61 5.52
C VAL A 199 19.36 -31.97 6.79
N LYS A 200 20.07 -32.08 7.91
CA LYS A 200 19.63 -31.49 9.20
C LYS A 200 19.58 -29.97 9.13
N LEU A 201 20.58 -29.35 8.53
CA LEU A 201 20.62 -27.89 8.35
C LEU A 201 19.53 -27.40 7.38
N TYR A 202 19.27 -28.16 6.33
CA TYR A 202 18.17 -27.87 5.44
C TYR A 202 16.81 -27.89 6.16
N LYS A 203 16.57 -28.86 7.01
CA LYS A 203 15.34 -28.92 7.83
C LYS A 203 15.20 -27.69 8.75
N ILE A 204 16.29 -27.25 9.35
CA ILE A 204 16.31 -26.01 10.16
C ILE A 204 15.96 -24.81 9.30
N TRP A 205 16.65 -24.62 8.17
CA TRP A 205 16.40 -23.52 7.26
C TRP A 205 14.96 -23.50 6.72
N ALA A 206 14.44 -24.65 6.30
CA ALA A 206 13.08 -24.78 5.82
C ALA A 206 12.05 -24.40 6.91
N ASN A 207 12.31 -24.79 8.15
CA ASN A 207 11.46 -24.39 9.29
C ASN A 207 11.52 -22.87 9.53
N LEU A 208 12.73 -22.28 9.52
CA LEU A 208 12.89 -20.82 9.64
C LEU A 208 12.14 -20.07 8.54
N MET A 209 12.31 -20.48 7.28
CA MET A 209 11.61 -19.90 6.14
C MET A 209 10.11 -19.99 6.29
N THR A 210 9.62 -21.15 6.74
CA THR A 210 8.20 -21.35 6.94
C THR A 210 7.64 -20.47 8.03
N ARG A 211 8.31 -20.38 9.17
CA ARG A 211 7.88 -19.49 10.26
C ARG A 211 7.88 -18.04 9.85
N ALA A 212 8.88 -17.61 9.06
CA ALA A 212 8.94 -16.25 8.51
C ALA A 212 7.79 -15.98 7.51
N TYR A 213 7.45 -16.96 6.69
CA TYR A 213 6.37 -16.84 5.71
C TYR A 213 4.98 -17.04 6.28
N LEU A 214 4.81 -17.87 7.30
CA LEU A 214 3.53 -18.04 7.98
C LEU A 214 3.20 -16.91 8.96
N GLY A 215 4.10 -15.93 9.11
CA GLY A 215 3.84 -14.73 9.88
C GLY A 215 3.65 -14.99 11.38
N SER A 216 4.45 -15.91 11.96
CA SER A 216 4.48 -15.97 13.42
C SER A 216 4.97 -14.62 13.97
N ALA A 217 4.20 -14.08 14.90
CA ALA A 217 4.31 -12.70 15.38
C ALA A 217 5.70 -12.26 15.92
N ASP A 218 6.64 -13.18 16.03
CA ASP A 218 7.93 -12.97 16.68
C ASP A 218 9.10 -13.43 15.79
N PHE A 219 8.93 -13.37 14.44
CA PHE A 219 9.88 -14.08 13.62
C PHE A 219 10.08 -13.47 12.23
N SER A 220 11.31 -13.14 11.89
CA SER A 220 11.72 -12.80 10.54
C SER A 220 13.10 -13.41 10.21
N ILE A 221 13.45 -13.45 8.95
CA ILE A 221 14.73 -13.96 8.47
C ILE A 221 15.36 -12.92 7.55
N SER A 222 16.66 -12.69 7.68
CA SER A 222 17.36 -11.74 6.83
C SER A 222 17.29 -12.13 5.36
N LYS A 223 17.43 -11.15 4.46
CA LYS A 223 17.38 -11.39 3.01
C LYS A 223 18.46 -12.37 2.54
N GLU A 224 19.63 -12.29 3.12
CA GLU A 224 20.79 -13.16 2.83
C GLU A 224 20.47 -14.61 3.20
N TRP A 225 19.80 -14.83 4.34
CA TRP A 225 19.44 -16.17 4.79
C TRP A 225 18.19 -16.75 4.12
N GLN A 226 17.52 -15.99 3.29
CA GLN A 226 16.49 -16.54 2.39
C GLN A 226 17.13 -17.41 1.29
N ASP A 227 18.43 -17.19 0.97
CA ASP A 227 19.19 -18.10 0.12
C ASP A 227 19.81 -19.23 0.95
N TYR A 228 19.44 -20.48 0.64
CA TYR A 228 19.92 -21.65 1.36
C TYR A 228 21.45 -21.79 1.32
N ASN A 229 22.08 -21.47 0.19
CA ASN A 229 23.52 -21.61 0.07
C ASN A 229 24.27 -20.61 0.96
N THR A 230 23.75 -19.42 1.13
CA THR A 230 24.27 -18.42 2.07
C THR A 230 24.04 -18.87 3.50
N PHE A 231 22.82 -19.30 3.83
CA PHE A 231 22.48 -19.81 5.16
C PHE A 231 23.40 -20.95 5.60
N ILE A 232 23.53 -22.02 4.79
CA ILE A 232 24.34 -23.21 5.16
C ILE A 232 25.81 -22.90 5.34
N LYS A 233 26.33 -21.91 4.60
CA LYS A 233 27.70 -21.45 4.73
C LYS A 233 27.92 -20.68 6.03
N GLU A 234 27.02 -19.76 6.35
CA GLU A 234 27.16 -18.86 7.48
C GLU A 234 26.77 -19.47 8.81
N VAL A 235 25.71 -20.30 8.84
CA VAL A 235 25.23 -20.94 10.08
C VAL A 235 26.29 -21.83 10.74
N LYS A 236 27.21 -22.37 9.94
CA LYS A 236 28.36 -23.17 10.41
C LYS A 236 29.48 -22.29 11.02
N THR A 237 29.43 -20.97 10.85
CA THR A 237 30.38 -20.02 11.42
C THR A 237 29.87 -19.33 12.69
N LEU A 238 28.64 -19.60 13.08
CA LEU A 238 28.04 -18.97 14.26
C LEU A 238 28.72 -19.44 15.56
N PRO A 239 28.66 -18.61 16.61
CA PRO A 239 29.09 -19.02 17.93
C PRO A 239 28.45 -20.34 18.36
N HIS A 240 29.20 -21.14 19.06
CA HIS A 240 28.81 -22.45 19.60
C HIS A 240 28.52 -23.53 18.56
N TRP A 241 28.86 -23.33 17.27
CA TRP A 241 28.71 -24.34 16.23
C TRP A 241 29.37 -25.68 16.59
N TYR A 242 30.56 -25.64 17.21
CA TYR A 242 31.24 -26.84 17.67
C TYR A 242 30.37 -27.65 18.62
N TYR A 243 29.80 -27.03 19.64
CA TYR A 243 28.91 -27.70 20.60
C TYR A 243 27.64 -28.24 19.93
N LYS A 244 27.11 -27.53 18.93
CA LYS A 244 25.98 -28.00 18.13
C LYS A 244 26.30 -29.29 17.40
N THR A 245 27.51 -29.45 16.87
CA THR A 245 27.92 -30.66 16.16
C THR A 245 28.12 -31.84 17.10
N GLU A 246 28.59 -31.60 18.34
CA GLU A 246 28.77 -32.64 19.36
C GLU A 246 27.45 -33.13 19.99
N ASP A 247 26.49 -32.21 20.18
CA ASP A 247 25.18 -32.52 20.74
C ASP A 247 24.05 -31.87 19.94
N TRP A 248 23.75 -32.49 18.79
CA TRP A 248 22.79 -31.93 17.84
C TRP A 248 21.40 -31.67 18.43
N ASN A 249 20.96 -32.56 19.33
CA ASN A 249 19.58 -32.52 19.85
C ASN A 249 19.39 -31.50 20.97
N ASN A 250 20.46 -31.11 21.66
CA ASN A 250 20.39 -30.20 22.79
C ASN A 250 20.61 -28.74 22.40
N PHE A 251 21.22 -28.46 21.23
CA PHE A 251 21.45 -27.10 20.77
C PHE A 251 20.44 -26.67 19.72
N VAL A 252 19.93 -25.46 19.85
CA VAL A 252 18.98 -24.81 18.92
C VAL A 252 19.58 -23.55 18.34
N LEU A 253 19.20 -23.21 17.11
CA LEU A 253 19.53 -21.93 16.53
C LEU A 253 18.58 -20.88 17.10
N SER A 254 19.13 -19.91 17.81
CA SER A 254 18.37 -18.92 18.55
C SER A 254 18.82 -17.50 18.24
N ASN A 255 17.88 -16.59 18.24
CA ASN A 255 18.09 -15.14 18.20
C ASN A 255 17.71 -14.47 19.55
N SER A 256 17.24 -15.23 20.51
CA SER A 256 16.83 -14.71 21.82
C SER A 256 17.97 -14.10 22.61
N TYR A 257 19.19 -14.58 22.38
CA TYR A 257 20.41 -13.99 22.97
C TYR A 257 20.64 -12.54 22.55
N TYR A 258 20.31 -12.19 21.30
CA TYR A 258 20.41 -10.82 20.75
C TYR A 258 19.11 -10.03 20.91
N ALA A 259 18.09 -10.64 21.50
CA ALA A 259 16.77 -10.06 21.70
C ALA A 259 16.17 -9.40 20.45
N THR A 260 16.30 -10.07 19.34
CA THR A 260 15.75 -9.64 18.05
C THR A 260 14.82 -10.72 17.50
N SER A 261 13.90 -10.33 16.66
CA SER A 261 13.05 -11.27 15.90
C SER A 261 13.69 -11.73 14.61
N VAL A 262 14.79 -11.09 14.20
CA VAL A 262 15.45 -11.38 12.94
C VAL A 262 16.48 -12.49 13.11
N PHE A 263 16.37 -13.54 12.31
CA PHE A 263 17.42 -14.53 12.16
C PHE A 263 18.36 -14.12 11.03
N SER A 264 19.62 -13.90 11.38
CA SER A 264 20.72 -13.56 10.46
C SER A 264 22.03 -14.04 11.04
N LYS A 265 23.11 -13.90 10.28
CA LYS A 265 24.46 -14.19 10.75
C LYS A 265 24.83 -13.40 12.02
N ASP A 266 24.43 -12.14 12.06
CA ASP A 266 24.83 -11.22 13.15
C ASP A 266 23.91 -11.30 14.36
N THR A 267 22.75 -11.91 14.21
CA THR A 267 21.70 -11.97 15.24
C THR A 267 21.36 -13.38 15.68
N SER A 268 22.13 -14.37 15.28
CA SER A 268 21.85 -15.76 15.62
C SER A 268 23.06 -16.43 16.27
N VAL A 269 22.76 -17.37 17.15
CA VAL A 269 23.75 -18.15 17.90
C VAL A 269 23.17 -19.53 18.17
N TRP A 270 24.03 -20.54 18.31
CA TRP A 270 23.63 -21.84 18.82
C TRP A 270 23.63 -21.83 20.33
N LEU A 271 22.46 -22.04 20.93
CA LEU A 271 22.29 -22.14 22.40
C LEU A 271 21.86 -23.57 22.77
N SER A 272 22.27 -24.05 23.93
CA SER A 272 21.60 -25.19 24.52
C SER A 272 20.15 -24.85 24.84
N LYS A 273 19.29 -25.84 24.90
CA LYS A 273 17.86 -25.63 25.22
C LYS A 273 17.68 -24.96 26.58
N ASP A 274 18.50 -25.35 27.56
CA ASP A 274 18.47 -24.75 28.89
C ASP A 274 18.89 -23.27 28.86
N GLU A 275 19.87 -22.91 28.03
CA GLU A 275 20.27 -21.51 27.83
C GLU A 275 19.18 -20.73 27.10
N GLU A 276 18.55 -21.30 26.09
CA GLU A 276 17.47 -20.62 25.38
C GLU A 276 16.27 -20.37 26.29
N GLU A 277 15.84 -21.37 27.08
CA GLU A 277 14.79 -21.22 28.09
C GLU A 277 15.15 -20.13 29.09
N LEU A 278 16.41 -20.09 29.53
CA LEU A 278 16.89 -19.06 30.43
C LEU A 278 16.77 -17.63 29.84
N TYR A 279 16.99 -17.47 28.53
CA TYR A 279 16.81 -16.19 27.84
C TYR A 279 15.34 -15.82 27.65
N ILE A 280 14.48 -16.79 27.41
CA ILE A 280 13.03 -16.60 27.20
C ILE A 280 12.29 -16.45 28.53
N GLU A 281 12.48 -17.37 29.48
CA GLU A 281 11.70 -17.44 30.72
C GLU A 281 12.07 -16.41 31.78
N ASN A 282 13.30 -15.95 31.83
CA ASN A 282 13.72 -14.94 32.81
C ASN A 282 13.21 -13.53 32.51
N ASN A 283 12.26 -13.37 31.59
CA ASN A 283 11.66 -12.06 31.27
C ASN A 283 12.70 -10.93 31.12
N MET A 284 13.87 -11.24 30.56
CA MET A 284 14.84 -10.20 30.22
C MET A 284 14.33 -9.32 29.10
N ILE A 285 13.34 -9.83 28.34
CA ILE A 285 12.72 -9.15 27.22
C ILE A 285 11.27 -8.87 27.58
N ILE A 286 10.90 -7.60 27.52
CA ILE A 286 9.52 -7.15 27.61
C ILE A 286 9.06 -6.84 26.20
N LYS A 287 8.01 -7.51 25.78
CA LYS A 287 7.40 -7.29 24.47
C LYS A 287 6.24 -6.31 24.59
N VAL A 288 6.30 -5.21 23.85
CA VAL A 288 5.19 -4.26 23.71
C VAL A 288 4.70 -4.32 22.26
N THR A 289 3.43 -4.61 22.08
CA THR A 289 2.79 -4.59 20.76
C THR A 289 1.98 -3.32 20.63
N HIS A 290 2.35 -2.45 19.71
CA HIS A 290 1.64 -1.21 19.42
C HIS A 290 0.37 -1.47 18.61
N TYR A 291 -0.52 -0.48 18.59
CA TYR A 291 -1.80 -0.55 17.88
C TYR A 291 -1.65 -0.83 16.37
N ASN A 292 -0.61 -0.29 15.76
CA ASN A 292 -0.26 -0.52 14.34
C ASN A 292 0.37 -1.90 14.07
N GLY A 293 0.51 -2.72 15.11
CA GLY A 293 1.12 -4.05 15.03
C GLY A 293 2.63 -4.07 15.10
N GLU A 294 3.28 -2.92 15.26
CA GLU A 294 4.70 -2.88 15.61
C GLU A 294 4.94 -3.58 16.94
N VAL A 295 6.04 -4.28 17.02
CA VAL A 295 6.48 -4.90 18.26
C VAL A 295 7.81 -4.28 18.65
N GLU A 296 7.84 -3.75 19.84
CA GLU A 296 9.05 -3.28 20.50
C GLU A 296 9.50 -4.30 21.53
N LEU A 297 10.77 -4.61 21.54
CA LEU A 297 11.40 -5.43 22.56
C LEU A 297 12.24 -4.57 23.46
N TYR A 298 11.97 -4.65 24.75
CA TYR A 298 12.72 -3.94 25.78
C TYR A 298 13.50 -4.93 26.62
N PHE A 299 14.77 -4.64 26.86
CA PHE A 299 15.52 -5.37 27.85
C PHE A 299 15.21 -4.85 29.26
N ASN A 300 14.98 -5.76 30.18
CA ASN A 300 14.94 -5.41 31.58
C ASN A 300 16.37 -5.17 32.07
N ARG A 301 16.77 -3.89 32.28
CA ARG A 301 18.11 -3.47 32.70
C ARG A 301 18.54 -4.16 33.98
N GLU A 302 17.68 -4.24 34.97
CA GLU A 302 18.01 -4.81 36.30
C GLU A 302 18.39 -6.28 36.16
N LYS A 303 17.60 -7.05 35.39
CA LYS A 303 17.88 -8.45 35.13
C LYS A 303 19.13 -8.65 34.26
N LEU A 304 19.34 -7.76 33.29
CA LEU A 304 20.52 -7.80 32.44
C LEU A 304 21.79 -7.43 33.22
N ASN A 305 21.75 -6.40 34.09
CA ASN A 305 22.84 -6.02 34.97
C ASN A 305 23.24 -7.19 35.89
N LYS A 306 22.25 -7.84 36.52
CA LYS A 306 22.48 -9.00 37.38
C LYS A 306 23.17 -10.14 36.65
N ARG A 307 22.75 -10.40 35.40
CA ARG A 307 23.33 -11.47 34.58
C ARG A 307 24.73 -11.17 34.08
N LEU A 308 24.97 -9.94 33.62
CA LEU A 308 26.26 -9.50 33.11
C LEU A 308 27.27 -9.24 34.23
N GLY A 309 26.78 -9.09 35.47
CA GLY A 309 27.59 -8.72 36.60
C GLY A 309 28.23 -7.35 36.45
N LEU A 310 27.50 -6.39 35.86
CA LEU A 310 27.92 -5.00 35.69
C LEU A 310 26.71 -4.07 35.68
N ASP A 311 26.92 -2.79 35.89
CA ASP A 311 25.88 -1.77 35.79
C ASP A 311 25.90 -1.13 34.39
N LEU A 312 24.82 -1.36 33.63
CA LEU A 312 24.67 -0.79 32.31
C LEU A 312 24.53 0.73 32.33
N ASN A 313 24.02 1.32 33.44
CA ASN A 313 23.93 2.76 33.53
C ASN A 313 25.33 3.37 33.64
N GLU A 314 26.21 2.75 34.44
CA GLU A 314 27.63 3.18 34.52
C GLU A 314 28.33 2.98 33.17
N LEU A 315 28.04 1.86 32.49
CA LEU A 315 28.63 1.56 31.19
C LEU A 315 28.24 2.58 30.12
N LEU A 316 26.98 3.01 30.12
CA LEU A 316 26.43 4.00 29.15
C LEU A 316 26.97 5.42 29.38
N LEU A 317 27.48 5.72 30.59
CA LEU A 317 28.09 7.01 30.92
C LEU A 317 29.56 7.12 30.51
N LYS A 318 30.20 5.99 30.17
CA LYS A 318 31.60 5.98 29.72
C LYS A 318 31.67 6.33 28.25
N GLU A 319 32.74 7.02 27.84
CA GLU A 319 33.08 7.13 26.43
C GLU A 319 33.58 5.79 25.91
N TYR A 320 33.36 5.52 24.60
CA TYR A 320 33.68 4.22 24.04
C TYR A 320 35.17 3.84 24.18
N GLU A 321 36.04 4.84 24.10
CA GLU A 321 37.50 4.69 24.25
C GLU A 321 37.91 4.25 25.66
N ASP A 322 37.14 4.62 26.68
CA ASP A 322 37.41 4.31 28.10
C ASP A 322 36.86 2.94 28.52
N LEU A 323 36.15 2.25 27.63
CA LEU A 323 35.62 0.92 27.90
C LEU A 323 36.73 -0.13 27.94
N THR A 324 36.66 -1.02 28.92
CA THR A 324 37.49 -2.22 28.95
C THR A 324 37.15 -3.15 27.76
N PRO A 325 38.03 -4.08 27.36
CA PRO A 325 37.73 -5.02 26.29
C PRO A 325 36.44 -5.84 26.50
N ARG A 326 36.14 -6.17 27.78
CA ARG A 326 34.88 -6.86 28.14
C ARG A 326 33.66 -5.95 27.98
N GLU A 327 33.77 -4.72 28.42
CA GLU A 327 32.71 -3.73 28.29
C GLU A 327 32.45 -3.34 26.81
N ARG A 328 33.50 -3.20 26.01
CA ARG A 328 33.37 -2.97 24.55
C ARG A 328 32.63 -4.10 23.87
N ASN A 329 32.98 -5.34 24.17
CA ASN A 329 32.26 -6.50 23.62
C ASN A 329 30.76 -6.46 24.00
N ILE A 330 30.43 -6.11 25.22
CA ILE A 330 29.05 -5.95 25.68
C ILE A 330 28.38 -4.77 24.98
N TYR A 331 29.08 -3.63 24.88
CA TYR A 331 28.61 -2.41 24.24
C TYR A 331 28.27 -2.64 22.78
N GLU A 332 29.14 -3.29 22.03
CA GLU A 332 28.95 -3.65 20.62
C GLU A 332 27.86 -4.69 20.46
N LYS A 333 27.89 -5.75 21.26
CA LYS A 333 26.99 -6.89 21.21
C LYS A 333 25.53 -6.50 21.44
N PHE A 334 25.28 -5.57 22.33
CA PHE A 334 23.94 -5.08 22.65
C PHE A 334 23.65 -3.73 21.97
N GLU A 335 24.47 -3.30 21.02
CA GLU A 335 24.30 -2.03 20.30
C GLU A 335 24.00 -0.83 21.23
N LEU A 336 24.71 -0.76 22.36
CA LEU A 336 24.45 0.21 23.42
C LEU A 336 24.55 1.67 22.98
N SER A 337 25.26 1.94 21.87
CA SER A 337 25.29 3.27 21.24
C SER A 337 23.92 3.80 20.84
N LYS A 338 22.99 2.89 20.50
CA LYS A 338 21.62 3.25 20.10
C LYS A 338 20.73 3.65 21.29
N ILE A 339 21.21 3.50 22.53
CA ILE A 339 20.44 3.68 23.77
C ILE A 339 20.74 5.01 24.45
N LYS A 340 21.85 5.66 24.08
CA LYS A 340 22.31 6.92 24.70
C LYS A 340 21.24 8.03 24.71
N ASP A 341 20.27 7.97 23.82
CA ASP A 341 19.23 8.99 23.65
C ASP A 341 17.86 8.61 24.23
N TYR A 342 17.78 7.50 24.99
CA TYR A 342 16.50 7.03 25.49
C TYR A 342 16.36 7.27 27.01
N GLU A 343 15.68 8.35 27.36
CA GLU A 343 15.53 8.81 28.75
C GLU A 343 14.58 7.99 29.62
N ALA A 344 13.85 7.06 29.09
CA ALA A 344 12.68 6.66 29.86
C ALA A 344 12.43 5.20 29.83
N THR A 345 13.02 4.34 30.15
CA THR A 345 12.55 3.00 30.50
C THR A 345 13.67 1.99 30.64
N ASP A 346 13.45 1.04 31.46
CA ASP A 346 14.34 -0.07 31.77
C ASP A 346 14.73 -0.97 30.60
N GLY A 347 15.18 -0.42 29.42
CA GLY A 347 15.57 -1.34 28.37
C GLY A 347 15.94 -0.78 27.00
N PHE A 348 16.41 -1.66 26.17
CA PHE A 348 16.69 -1.44 24.74
C PHE A 348 15.44 -1.56 23.92
N VAL A 349 15.29 -0.72 22.91
CA VAL A 349 14.18 -0.83 21.96
C VAL A 349 14.68 -1.41 20.66
N TYR A 350 14.22 -2.61 20.34
CA TYR A 350 14.32 -3.15 18.99
C TYR A 350 12.96 -3.05 18.34
N ARG A 351 12.86 -2.25 17.28
CA ARG A 351 11.66 -2.22 16.46
C ARG A 351 11.80 -3.20 15.32
N TYR A 352 10.82 -4.04 15.18
CA TYR A 352 10.69 -4.86 13.99
C TYR A 352 9.22 -4.93 13.58
N ASN A 353 9.03 -4.86 12.29
CA ASN A 353 7.70 -5.06 11.71
C ASN A 353 7.44 -6.55 11.57
N LEU A 354 6.46 -7.03 12.31
CA LEU A 354 5.94 -8.34 12.10
C LEU A 354 5.16 -8.36 10.80
N ILE A 355 5.64 -9.14 9.84
CA ILE A 355 4.82 -9.48 8.68
C ILE A 355 3.73 -10.43 9.18
N LYS A 356 2.57 -9.86 9.51
CA LYS A 356 1.38 -10.63 9.86
C LYS A 356 0.69 -11.11 8.60
N ASP A 357 -0.10 -12.18 8.72
CA ASP A 357 -1.08 -12.53 7.69
C ASP A 357 -1.86 -11.27 7.31
N ASP A 358 -1.96 -11.03 5.99
CA ASP A 358 -2.61 -9.83 5.43
C ASP A 358 -1.91 -8.49 5.66
N ASP A 359 -0.69 -8.45 6.17
CA ASP A 359 0.08 -7.22 6.30
C ASP A 359 0.74 -6.86 4.95
N MET A 360 0.52 -5.62 4.51
CA MET A 360 1.04 -5.11 3.24
C MET A 360 2.45 -4.49 3.38
N GLY A 361 2.98 -4.46 4.60
CA GLY A 361 4.23 -3.76 4.90
C GLY A 361 4.06 -2.24 4.94
N PRO A 362 5.17 -1.48 5.01
CA PRO A 362 5.14 -0.02 5.24
C PRO A 362 4.70 0.77 4.00
N ILE A 363 3.50 0.47 3.45
CA ILE A 363 2.94 1.14 2.27
C ILE A 363 2.20 2.43 2.65
N TYR A 364 2.03 3.33 1.71
CA TYR A 364 1.19 4.54 1.75
C TYR A 364 1.00 5.18 3.14
N GLY A 365 -0.10 4.86 3.83
CA GLY A 365 -0.49 5.45 5.11
C GLY A 365 0.51 5.19 6.24
N TYR A 366 1.20 4.06 6.22
CA TYR A 366 2.28 3.83 7.16
C TYR A 366 3.34 4.94 7.06
N ASN A 367 3.82 5.23 5.84
CA ASN A 367 4.79 6.30 5.65
C ASN A 367 4.19 7.70 5.90
N TRP A 368 2.88 7.89 5.72
CA TRP A 368 2.25 9.16 6.10
C TRP A 368 2.32 9.41 7.61
N ARG A 369 2.25 8.36 8.42
CA ARG A 369 2.15 8.41 9.88
C ARG A 369 3.45 8.06 10.62
N GLN A 370 4.38 7.35 9.95
CA GLN A 370 5.58 6.81 10.60
C GLN A 370 6.81 6.78 9.69
N PHE A 371 7.02 7.76 8.84
CA PHE A 371 8.22 7.83 8.01
C PHE A 371 9.46 8.07 8.87
N ASP A 372 10.31 7.06 9.08
CA ASP A 372 11.49 7.13 9.96
C ASP A 372 11.14 7.84 11.30
N TYR A 373 10.02 7.42 11.96
CA TYR A 373 9.48 7.98 13.21
C TYR A 373 8.83 9.37 13.10
N VAL A 374 8.63 9.90 11.91
CA VAL A 374 7.96 11.17 11.69
C VAL A 374 6.52 10.94 11.27
N ASP A 375 5.55 11.45 12.05
CA ASP A 375 4.16 11.55 11.64
C ASP A 375 3.98 12.75 10.71
N GLN A 376 4.22 12.53 9.41
CA GLN A 376 4.14 13.59 8.41
C GLN A 376 2.74 14.21 8.34
N LEU A 377 1.68 13.38 8.44
CA LEU A 377 0.30 13.85 8.29
C LEU A 377 -0.10 14.77 9.46
N SER A 378 0.17 14.38 10.71
CA SER A 378 -0.11 15.23 11.87
C SER A 378 0.69 16.53 11.81
N ASN A 379 1.97 16.46 11.49
CA ASN A 379 2.84 17.63 11.41
C ASN A 379 2.37 18.64 10.35
N ILE A 380 1.89 18.15 9.20
CA ILE A 380 1.40 19.03 8.14
C ILE A 380 0.07 19.67 8.50
N ILE A 381 -0.83 18.96 9.16
CA ILE A 381 -2.10 19.52 9.62
C ILE A 381 -1.82 20.68 10.59
N GLU A 382 -0.92 20.49 11.54
CA GLU A 382 -0.52 21.57 12.45
C GLU A 382 0.19 22.73 11.73
N GLU A 383 1.10 22.42 10.79
CA GLU A 383 1.77 23.47 9.99
C GLU A 383 0.78 24.27 9.16
N ILE A 384 -0.25 23.66 8.55
CA ILE A 384 -1.30 24.37 7.82
C ILE A 384 -2.05 25.35 8.75
N LYS A 385 -2.34 24.95 10.00
CA LYS A 385 -3.07 25.78 10.97
C LYS A 385 -2.24 26.97 11.42
N VAL A 386 -0.92 26.80 11.64
CA VAL A 386 -0.07 27.86 12.21
C VAL A 386 0.67 28.67 11.15
N ASN A 387 0.99 28.08 10.00
CA ASN A 387 1.74 28.70 8.91
C ASN A 387 1.20 28.29 7.53
N PRO A 388 0.00 28.73 7.15
CA PRO A 388 -0.65 28.30 5.90
C PRO A 388 0.14 28.69 4.63
N ASN A 389 1.08 29.65 4.72
CA ASN A 389 1.94 30.05 3.61
C ASN A 389 3.19 29.18 3.43
N SER A 390 3.35 28.14 4.24
CA SER A 390 4.49 27.22 4.15
C SER A 390 4.57 26.60 2.75
N ARG A 391 5.79 26.47 2.23
CA ARG A 391 6.10 25.74 0.97
C ARG A 391 6.58 24.33 1.23
N ARG A 392 6.52 23.87 2.48
CA ARG A 392 7.04 22.57 2.95
C ARG A 392 5.92 21.59 3.35
N LEU A 393 4.69 21.85 2.90
CA LEU A 393 3.52 21.02 3.18
C LEU A 393 3.55 19.76 2.29
N ILE A 394 4.56 18.92 2.45
CA ILE A 394 4.85 17.75 1.62
C ILE A 394 4.77 16.48 2.46
N ILE A 395 4.07 15.47 1.93
CA ILE A 395 4.06 14.10 2.45
C ILE A 395 4.66 13.17 1.41
N SER A 396 5.66 12.38 1.79
CA SER A 396 6.25 11.32 0.97
C SER A 396 5.78 9.96 1.44
N ALA A 397 5.28 9.15 0.52
CA ALA A 397 5.06 7.73 0.76
C ALA A 397 6.22 6.87 0.25
N TRP A 398 7.15 7.47 -0.52
CA TRP A 398 8.30 6.80 -1.08
C TRP A 398 9.46 6.80 -0.09
N ASN A 399 9.65 5.67 0.60
CA ASN A 399 10.76 5.46 1.51
C ASN A 399 11.73 4.44 0.89
N PRO A 400 12.90 4.87 0.36
CA PRO A 400 13.83 3.96 -0.31
C PRO A 400 14.36 2.83 0.58
N LYS A 401 14.41 3.02 1.89
CA LYS A 401 14.86 1.99 2.84
C LYS A 401 13.86 0.84 2.98
N GLU A 402 12.57 1.14 2.74
CA GLU A 402 11.47 0.22 3.02
C GLU A 402 10.83 -0.39 1.77
N ILE A 403 11.29 -0.03 0.58
CA ILE A 403 10.69 -0.49 -0.70
C ILE A 403 10.60 -2.01 -0.79
N ASP A 404 11.65 -2.72 -0.38
CA ASP A 404 11.70 -4.18 -0.43
C ASP A 404 10.77 -4.86 0.60
N ASN A 405 10.36 -4.12 1.65
CA ASN A 405 9.43 -4.59 2.67
C ASN A 405 7.96 -4.36 2.31
N MET A 406 7.68 -3.64 1.24
CA MET A 406 6.33 -3.32 0.78
C MET A 406 5.77 -4.43 -0.13
N ALA A 407 4.50 -4.78 0.06
CA ALA A 407 3.81 -5.69 -0.87
C ALA A 407 3.68 -5.07 -2.27
N LEU A 408 3.53 -3.75 -2.34
CA LEU A 408 3.52 -2.96 -3.57
C LEU A 408 4.18 -1.60 -3.31
N PRO A 409 5.29 -1.26 -3.98
CA PRO A 409 5.87 0.08 -3.89
C PRO A 409 4.86 1.17 -4.26
N PRO A 410 4.76 2.28 -3.49
CA PRO A 410 3.72 3.27 -3.66
C PRO A 410 3.70 3.88 -5.07
N CYS A 411 2.56 3.82 -5.74
CA CYS A 411 2.32 4.55 -6.98
C CYS A 411 2.16 6.06 -6.68
N HIS A 412 1.44 6.40 -5.63
CA HIS A 412 1.32 7.77 -5.10
C HIS A 412 2.57 8.07 -4.28
N THR A 413 3.61 8.59 -4.93
CA THR A 413 4.93 8.73 -4.31
C THR A 413 5.02 9.87 -3.32
N MET A 414 4.42 11.00 -3.65
CA MET A 414 4.37 12.18 -2.80
C MET A 414 3.22 13.10 -3.17
N PHE A 415 2.75 13.88 -2.20
CA PHE A 415 1.81 14.95 -2.44
C PHE A 415 2.13 16.19 -1.61
N GLN A 416 1.69 17.34 -2.10
CA GLN A 416 1.95 18.63 -1.49
C GLN A 416 0.66 19.44 -1.39
N PHE A 417 0.45 20.06 -0.24
CA PHE A 417 -0.62 21.02 -0.05
C PHE A 417 -0.16 22.46 -0.27
N LYS A 418 -1.12 23.31 -0.61
CA LYS A 418 -0.95 24.77 -0.68
C LYS A 418 -2.24 25.44 -0.24
N VAL A 419 -2.10 26.46 0.60
CA VAL A 419 -3.23 27.31 0.97
C VAL A 419 -3.18 28.61 0.15
N THR A 420 -4.30 28.97 -0.48
CA THR A 420 -4.45 30.19 -1.25
C THR A 420 -5.83 30.78 -1.01
N ASN A 421 -5.90 31.99 -0.45
CA ASN A 421 -7.17 32.69 -0.19
C ASN A 421 -8.19 31.84 0.58
N GLY A 422 -7.76 31.13 1.61
CA GLY A 422 -8.61 30.27 2.42
C GLY A 422 -9.04 28.94 1.77
N LYS A 423 -8.49 28.63 0.59
CA LYS A 423 -8.70 27.36 -0.11
C LYS A 423 -7.47 26.46 0.02
N LEU A 424 -7.71 25.17 0.18
CA LEU A 424 -6.67 24.14 0.23
C LEU A 424 -6.58 23.41 -1.10
N ASP A 425 -5.44 23.53 -1.76
CA ASP A 425 -5.08 22.80 -2.97
C ASP A 425 -4.19 21.59 -2.60
N CYS A 426 -4.25 20.53 -3.39
CA CYS A 426 -3.35 19.38 -3.27
C CYS A 426 -2.80 19.00 -4.64
N GLN A 427 -1.48 18.82 -4.73
CA GLN A 427 -0.82 18.25 -5.91
C GLN A 427 -0.25 16.88 -5.55
N LEU A 428 -0.67 15.85 -6.27
CA LEU A 428 -0.13 14.50 -6.20
C LEU A 428 0.86 14.27 -7.35
N TYR A 429 2.02 13.67 -7.04
CA TYR A 429 2.83 12.99 -8.04
C TYR A 429 2.64 11.46 -7.93
N GLN A 430 2.11 10.87 -8.99
CA GLN A 430 1.90 9.43 -9.13
C GLN A 430 2.86 8.88 -10.18
N ARG A 431 3.82 8.03 -9.77
CA ARG A 431 4.87 7.52 -10.67
C ARG A 431 4.37 6.57 -11.76
N SER A 432 3.27 5.87 -11.48
CA SER A 432 2.69 4.86 -12.38
C SER A 432 1.16 4.88 -12.23
N ALA A 433 0.46 5.04 -13.33
CA ALA A 433 -0.97 5.28 -13.37
C ALA A 433 -1.67 4.37 -14.39
N ASP A 434 -2.28 3.27 -13.88
CA ASP A 434 -3.29 2.51 -14.63
C ASP A 434 -4.51 3.43 -14.80
N TYR A 435 -4.55 4.10 -15.94
CA TYR A 435 -5.46 5.22 -16.15
C TYR A 435 -6.94 4.78 -16.17
N PRO A 436 -7.30 3.65 -16.80
CA PRO A 436 -8.68 3.19 -16.80
C PRO A 436 -9.20 2.68 -15.46
N ILE A 437 -8.39 1.99 -14.65
CA ILE A 437 -8.86 1.34 -13.41
C ILE A 437 -8.48 2.11 -12.17
N GLY A 438 -7.19 2.36 -11.94
CA GLY A 438 -6.67 2.96 -10.71
C GLY A 438 -6.98 4.44 -10.59
N VAL A 439 -6.75 5.21 -11.66
CA VAL A 439 -6.83 6.68 -11.63
C VAL A 439 -8.19 7.23 -11.18
N PRO A 440 -9.36 6.68 -11.59
CA PRO A 440 -10.65 7.14 -11.05
C PRO A 440 -10.77 7.06 -9.53
N PHE A 441 -10.20 6.01 -8.92
CA PHE A 441 -10.15 5.88 -7.47
C PHE A 441 -9.18 6.88 -6.86
N ASN A 442 -8.02 7.08 -7.49
CA ASN A 442 -6.99 8.00 -7.00
C ASN A 442 -7.47 9.45 -7.00
N ILE A 443 -8.14 9.90 -8.08
CA ILE A 443 -8.73 11.25 -8.18
C ILE A 443 -9.70 11.48 -7.03
N ALA A 444 -10.66 10.58 -6.85
CA ALA A 444 -11.68 10.74 -5.80
C ALA A 444 -11.10 10.59 -4.38
N SER A 445 -10.09 9.74 -4.18
CA SER A 445 -9.42 9.56 -2.89
C SER A 445 -8.68 10.83 -2.45
N TYR A 446 -7.86 11.41 -3.33
CA TYR A 446 -7.14 12.65 -3.00
C TYR A 446 -8.04 13.88 -2.95
N ALA A 447 -9.09 13.94 -3.78
CA ALA A 447 -10.13 14.95 -3.62
C ALA A 447 -10.77 14.87 -2.23
N LEU A 448 -11.16 13.68 -1.78
CA LEU A 448 -11.73 13.47 -0.44
C LEU A 448 -10.72 13.84 0.66
N LEU A 449 -9.45 13.51 0.50
CA LEU A 449 -8.39 13.93 1.43
C LEU A 449 -8.33 15.45 1.55
N VAL A 450 -8.45 16.18 0.42
CA VAL A 450 -8.52 17.66 0.46
C VAL A 450 -9.73 18.13 1.27
N TYR A 451 -10.92 17.55 1.07
CA TYR A 451 -12.12 17.89 1.86
C TYR A 451 -11.90 17.65 3.36
N ILE A 452 -11.29 16.51 3.73
CA ILE A 452 -11.01 16.13 5.11
C ILE A 452 -10.04 17.12 5.77
N ILE A 453 -8.89 17.38 5.13
CA ILE A 453 -7.86 18.28 5.67
C ILE A 453 -8.34 19.74 5.68
N ALA A 454 -9.06 20.17 4.66
CA ALA A 454 -9.67 21.50 4.65
C ALA A 454 -10.65 21.69 5.81
N LYS A 455 -11.50 20.68 6.07
CA LYS A 455 -12.42 20.68 7.21
C LYS A 455 -11.69 20.76 8.54
N GLU A 456 -10.61 19.98 8.72
CA GLU A 456 -9.77 19.97 9.92
C GLU A 456 -9.08 21.32 10.17
N CYS A 457 -8.67 21.99 9.09
CA CYS A 457 -7.93 23.25 9.17
C CYS A 457 -8.83 24.50 9.00
N ASN A 458 -10.14 24.33 8.99
CA ASN A 458 -11.11 25.43 8.79
C ASN A 458 -10.88 26.20 7.47
N LEU A 459 -10.57 25.45 6.41
CA LEU A 459 -10.40 25.93 5.04
C LEU A 459 -11.52 25.39 4.14
N THR A 460 -11.59 25.89 2.91
CA THR A 460 -12.46 25.32 1.86
C THR A 460 -11.64 24.51 0.85
N PRO A 461 -12.20 23.45 0.25
CA PRO A 461 -11.53 22.72 -0.84
C PRO A 461 -11.24 23.65 -2.04
N GLY A 462 -10.04 23.55 -2.58
CA GLY A 462 -9.59 24.29 -3.76
C GLY A 462 -9.50 23.39 -5.00
N GLU A 463 -8.28 23.08 -5.45
CA GLU A 463 -8.03 22.19 -6.59
C GLU A 463 -7.30 20.91 -6.15
N PHE A 464 -7.61 19.82 -6.83
CA PHE A 464 -6.73 18.66 -6.87
C PHE A 464 -5.96 18.64 -8.19
N ILE A 465 -4.64 18.66 -8.13
CA ILE A 465 -3.73 18.62 -9.27
C ILE A 465 -3.10 17.23 -9.31
N HIS A 466 -3.41 16.47 -10.35
CA HIS A 466 -2.92 15.11 -10.54
C HIS A 466 -1.79 15.09 -11.58
N THR A 467 -0.57 14.94 -11.12
CA THR A 467 0.62 14.80 -11.97
C THR A 467 1.02 13.33 -12.00
N THR A 468 1.14 12.77 -13.21
CA THR A 468 1.49 11.36 -13.39
C THR A 468 2.78 11.20 -14.19
N GLY A 469 3.60 10.22 -13.82
CA GLY A 469 4.78 9.78 -14.55
C GLY A 469 4.41 8.87 -15.72
N ASP A 470 4.55 7.55 -15.54
CA ASP A 470 4.07 6.57 -16.52
C ASP A 470 2.54 6.49 -16.48
N THR A 471 1.91 6.99 -17.53
CA THR A 471 0.46 7.08 -17.66
C THR A 471 0.01 6.14 -18.76
N HIS A 472 -0.67 5.04 -18.40
CA HIS A 472 -0.87 3.93 -19.33
C HIS A 472 -2.28 3.34 -19.31
N ILE A 473 -2.57 2.67 -20.42
CA ILE A 473 -3.73 1.82 -20.64
C ILE A 473 -3.19 0.44 -21.01
N TYR A 474 -3.61 -0.61 -20.32
CA TYR A 474 -3.28 -1.97 -20.72
C TYR A 474 -4.02 -2.35 -22.00
N VAL A 475 -3.36 -3.06 -22.91
CA VAL A 475 -3.92 -3.39 -24.23
C VAL A 475 -5.25 -4.16 -24.13
N ASN A 476 -5.39 -5.01 -23.11
CA ASN A 476 -6.62 -5.76 -22.84
C ASN A 476 -7.78 -4.92 -22.28
N GLN A 477 -7.56 -3.63 -21.99
CA GLN A 477 -8.59 -2.67 -21.54
C GLN A 477 -9.12 -1.78 -22.68
N LEU A 478 -8.46 -1.79 -23.84
CA LEU A 478 -8.72 -0.83 -24.93
C LEU A 478 -10.17 -0.79 -25.42
N ASP A 479 -10.83 -1.94 -25.54
CA ASP A 479 -12.21 -1.96 -26.03
C ASP A 479 -13.17 -1.33 -25.01
N ALA A 480 -12.98 -1.59 -23.73
CA ALA A 480 -13.76 -0.95 -22.68
C ALA A 480 -13.48 0.57 -22.61
N VAL A 481 -12.22 1.00 -22.81
CA VAL A 481 -11.87 2.42 -22.87
C VAL A 481 -12.54 3.11 -24.09
N LYS A 482 -12.54 2.47 -25.26
CA LYS A 482 -13.24 2.99 -26.43
C LYS A 482 -14.74 3.13 -26.18
N GLU A 483 -15.35 2.18 -25.49
CA GLU A 483 -16.75 2.28 -25.07
C GLU A 483 -16.95 3.45 -24.12
N GLN A 484 -16.10 3.60 -23.08
CA GLN A 484 -16.21 4.70 -22.12
C GLN A 484 -16.12 6.07 -22.80
N LEU A 485 -15.27 6.22 -23.81
CA LEU A 485 -15.15 7.46 -24.60
C LEU A 485 -16.44 7.84 -25.34
N THR A 486 -17.35 6.89 -25.58
CA THR A 486 -18.66 7.19 -26.21
C THR A 486 -19.75 7.60 -25.23
N ARG A 487 -19.48 7.54 -23.92
CA ARG A 487 -20.45 7.82 -22.86
C ARG A 487 -20.48 9.31 -22.53
N LEU A 488 -21.66 9.91 -22.64
CA LEU A 488 -21.88 11.30 -22.22
C LEU A 488 -21.82 11.38 -20.69
N PRO A 489 -21.01 12.25 -20.08
CA PRO A 489 -21.02 12.43 -18.63
C PRO A 489 -22.40 12.86 -18.08
N TYR A 490 -22.71 12.49 -16.83
CA TYR A 490 -23.78 13.12 -16.07
C TYR A 490 -23.25 14.37 -15.34
N PRO A 491 -24.13 15.23 -14.82
CA PRO A 491 -23.73 16.29 -13.89
C PRO A 491 -22.91 15.75 -12.73
N ALA A 492 -21.90 16.52 -12.30
CA ALA A 492 -21.01 16.11 -11.23
C ALA A 492 -21.74 16.02 -9.88
N PRO A 493 -21.47 15.00 -9.05
CA PRO A 493 -21.96 14.93 -7.69
C PRO A 493 -21.29 15.94 -6.78
N THR A 494 -21.84 16.06 -5.56
CA THR A 494 -21.22 16.80 -4.46
C THR A 494 -21.04 15.89 -3.25
N VAL A 495 -20.06 16.21 -2.39
CA VAL A 495 -19.80 15.53 -1.13
C VAL A 495 -19.92 16.52 0.01
N GLU A 496 -20.57 16.08 1.09
CA GLU A 496 -20.64 16.79 2.36
C GLU A 496 -20.06 15.90 3.45
N ILE A 497 -19.25 16.48 4.36
CA ILE A 497 -18.77 15.79 5.56
C ILE A 497 -19.59 16.29 6.76
N LYS A 498 -20.35 15.39 7.38
CA LYS A 498 -21.20 15.65 8.54
C LYS A 498 -20.57 15.17 9.84
N ASP A 499 -21.10 15.60 10.94
CA ASP A 499 -20.77 15.12 12.30
C ASP A 499 -19.24 15.04 12.54
N TRP A 500 -18.52 16.10 12.13
CA TRP A 500 -17.07 16.13 12.16
C TRP A 500 -16.51 15.96 13.57
N ASN A 501 -15.60 15.00 13.74
CA ASN A 501 -14.99 14.64 15.01
C ASN A 501 -13.44 14.55 14.96
N GLY A 502 -12.84 15.11 13.90
CA GLY A 502 -11.39 15.15 13.69
C GLY A 502 -10.90 14.11 12.67
N VAL A 503 -9.79 14.44 11.99
CA VAL A 503 -9.24 13.63 10.88
C VAL A 503 -8.92 12.19 11.28
N PHE A 504 -8.40 11.98 12.48
CA PHE A 504 -8.01 10.65 12.95
C PHE A 504 -9.16 9.82 13.56
N ASN A 505 -10.32 10.45 13.78
CA ASN A 505 -11.55 9.79 14.21
C ASN A 505 -12.60 9.69 13.09
N PHE A 506 -12.20 10.07 11.87
CA PHE A 506 -13.08 10.10 10.70
C PHE A 506 -13.60 8.72 10.35
N THR A 507 -14.89 8.62 10.05
CA THR A 507 -15.58 7.39 9.70
C THR A 507 -16.36 7.50 8.39
N SER A 508 -16.66 6.37 7.77
CA SER A 508 -17.26 6.36 6.43
C SER A 508 -18.71 6.88 6.37
N ASP A 509 -19.44 6.82 7.46
CA ASP A 509 -20.82 7.32 7.58
C ASP A 509 -20.91 8.85 7.64
N GLN A 510 -19.80 9.52 7.90
CA GLN A 510 -19.72 10.98 7.88
C GLN A 510 -19.72 11.57 6.46
N VAL A 511 -19.49 10.75 5.43
CA VAL A 511 -19.46 11.20 4.03
C VAL A 511 -20.82 11.01 3.38
N VAL A 512 -21.44 12.11 3.00
CA VAL A 512 -22.71 12.12 2.28
C VAL A 512 -22.48 12.48 0.82
N LEU A 513 -22.77 11.53 -0.07
CA LEU A 513 -22.69 11.74 -1.52
C LEU A 513 -24.06 12.18 -2.04
N ASN A 514 -24.13 13.35 -2.66
CA ASN A 514 -25.36 13.92 -3.21
C ASN A 514 -25.34 13.91 -4.73
N ASN A 515 -26.49 13.65 -5.35
CA ASN A 515 -26.74 13.75 -6.79
C ASN A 515 -25.84 12.89 -7.67
N TYR A 516 -25.32 11.77 -7.16
CA TYR A 516 -24.47 10.87 -7.96
C TYR A 516 -25.32 10.00 -8.88
N LYS A 517 -25.15 10.21 -10.17
CA LYS A 517 -25.67 9.39 -11.24
C LYS A 517 -24.53 8.98 -12.15
N SER A 518 -24.50 7.74 -12.60
CA SER A 518 -23.44 7.24 -13.46
C SER A 518 -23.94 6.21 -14.45
N HIS A 519 -23.18 6.04 -15.53
CA HIS A 519 -23.32 4.87 -16.38
C HIS A 519 -23.05 3.58 -15.58
N LYS A 520 -23.49 2.45 -16.13
CA LYS A 520 -23.26 1.13 -15.54
C LYS A 520 -21.77 0.85 -15.37
N PHE A 521 -21.47 -0.08 -14.49
CA PHE A 521 -20.12 -0.58 -14.30
C PHE A 521 -19.53 -1.08 -15.61
N LEU A 522 -18.27 -0.70 -15.86
CA LEU A 522 -17.52 -1.11 -17.05
C LEU A 522 -16.42 -2.08 -16.59
N ARG A 523 -16.59 -3.34 -16.98
CA ARG A 523 -15.64 -4.38 -16.59
C ARG A 523 -14.35 -4.23 -17.38
N MET A 524 -13.24 -4.13 -16.66
CA MET A 524 -11.88 -4.08 -17.21
C MET A 524 -11.01 -5.11 -16.50
N PRO A 525 -10.17 -5.87 -17.22
CA PRO A 525 -9.24 -6.79 -16.59
C PRO A 525 -8.12 -6.01 -15.88
N VAL A 526 -7.71 -6.51 -14.71
CA VAL A 526 -6.55 -5.99 -13.98
C VAL A 526 -5.33 -6.79 -14.44
N ALA A 527 -4.26 -6.11 -14.87
CA ALA A 527 -2.99 -6.74 -15.16
C ALA A 527 -2.23 -7.04 -13.86
N LYS A 528 -1.53 -8.18 -13.80
CA LYS A 528 -0.82 -8.67 -12.63
C LYS A 528 0.68 -8.70 -12.86
#